data_d7dd0856fbc2df1a965257f35b7b3ce1
#
_entry.id   d7dd0856fbc2df1a965257f35b7b3ce1
#
_cell.length_a   1.000
_cell.length_b   1.000
_cell.length_c   1.000
_cell.angle_alpha   90.00
_cell.angle_beta   90.00
_cell.angle_gamma   90.00
#
_symmetry.space_group_name_H-M   'P 1'
#
loop_
_entity.id
_entity.type
_entity.pdbx_description
1 polymer ?
#
loop_
_entity_poly.entity_id
_entity_poly.type
_entity_poly.pdbx_seq_one_letter_code
_entity_poly.pdbx_strand_id
1 'polypeptide(L)'
;FEPNLNQNASQFLQELVAKLLYNNECLVIESKGQLMIAEGFVKEEYALKETVFSHVYRKGMTFDRTFRMSEVLYFRLSNKNIRSLLSNLCAGYDELLNEAVDKYEKAGGEKGTLKIDAIASGKKYGERTFEEVFEDLMNNRFKIFFNSRSAVLPLFDGFNYTKQAAEQSKKSTSEVKDITDILDEIVETVARAFSIPVSLLKGDVSDVEKITRNFLTFCIDPLCEMIQKEINRKRYGR
;
A
#
# COMPACT_ATOMS: atom_id res chain seq x y z
N PHE A 1 5.47 6.93 34.86
CA PHE A 1 4.49 7.76 34.16
C PHE A 1 3.29 6.92 33.75
N GLU A 2 2.12 7.20 34.29
CA GLU A 2 0.84 6.60 33.89
C GLU A 2 -0.01 7.71 33.25
N PRO A 3 -0.20 7.69 31.93
CA PRO A 3 -0.90 8.76 31.23
C PRO A 3 -2.42 8.76 31.53
N ASN A 4 -3.03 7.59 31.60
CA ASN A 4 -4.43 7.41 31.91
C ASN A 4 -4.71 6.00 32.44
N LEU A 5 -5.95 5.73 32.89
CA LEU A 5 -6.37 4.46 33.49
C LEU A 5 -6.32 3.26 32.51
N ASN A 6 -6.30 3.51 31.20
CA ASN A 6 -6.44 2.46 30.18
C ASN A 6 -5.13 2.19 29.42
N GLN A 7 -4.08 2.98 29.66
CA GLN A 7 -2.84 2.90 28.89
C GLN A 7 -1.63 3.09 29.82
N ASN A 8 -0.63 2.25 29.65
CA ASN A 8 0.69 2.49 30.20
C ASN A 8 1.47 3.50 29.33
N ALA A 9 2.65 3.92 29.82
CA ALA A 9 3.49 4.89 29.12
C ALA A 9 3.88 4.44 27.71
N SER A 10 4.21 3.17 27.52
CA SER A 10 4.63 2.62 26.22
C SER A 10 3.48 2.63 25.21
N GLN A 11 2.31 2.18 25.60
CA GLN A 11 1.10 2.18 24.76
C GLN A 11 0.69 3.59 24.34
N PHE A 12 0.80 4.54 25.28
CA PHE A 12 0.50 5.93 25.00
C PHE A 12 1.47 6.55 23.98
N LEU A 13 2.77 6.31 24.16
CA LEU A 13 3.79 6.79 23.22
C LEU A 13 3.66 6.14 21.83
N GLN A 14 3.35 4.85 21.78
CA GLN A 14 3.09 4.16 20.50
C GLN A 14 1.89 4.77 19.77
N GLU A 15 0.78 5.02 20.49
CA GLU A 15 -0.40 5.67 19.88
C GLU A 15 -0.08 7.10 19.43
N LEU A 16 0.66 7.86 20.23
CA LEU A 16 1.08 9.22 19.90
C LEU A 16 1.90 9.25 18.61
N VAL A 17 2.95 8.44 18.54
CA VAL A 17 3.83 8.36 17.37
C VAL A 17 3.07 7.85 16.15
N ALA A 18 2.25 6.81 16.29
CA ALA A 18 1.43 6.28 15.21
C ALA A 18 0.49 7.36 14.63
N LYS A 19 -0.21 8.10 15.49
CA LYS A 19 -1.08 9.20 15.06
C LYS A 19 -0.30 10.34 14.40
N LEU A 20 0.84 10.69 14.96
CA LEU A 20 1.69 11.72 14.42
C LEU A 20 2.21 11.38 13.02
N LEU A 21 2.66 10.15 12.80
CA LEU A 21 3.11 9.67 11.49
C LEU A 21 1.94 9.55 10.49
N TYR A 22 0.78 9.07 10.96
CA TYR A 22 -0.37 8.84 10.09
C TYR A 22 -1.10 10.14 9.71
N ASN A 23 -1.35 11.04 10.68
CA ASN A 23 -2.12 12.27 10.48
C ASN A 23 -1.25 13.51 10.29
N ASN A 24 0.09 13.40 10.41
CA ASN A 24 1.04 14.50 10.42
C ASN A 24 0.91 15.46 11.62
N GLU A 25 -0.07 15.22 12.48
CA GLU A 25 -0.34 15.98 13.70
C GLU A 25 -0.98 15.08 14.78
N CYS A 26 -0.77 15.43 16.03
CA CYS A 26 -1.34 14.74 17.18
C CYS A 26 -1.68 15.73 18.27
N LEU A 27 -2.91 15.65 18.80
CA LEU A 27 -3.38 16.47 19.89
C LEU A 27 -3.53 15.62 21.14
N VAL A 28 -2.89 16.06 22.23
CA VAL A 28 -3.03 15.46 23.56
C VAL A 28 -3.71 16.47 24.47
N ILE A 29 -4.81 16.06 25.04
CA ILE A 29 -5.58 16.86 26.02
C ILE A 29 -5.43 16.29 27.42
N GLU A 30 -5.52 17.15 28.42
CA GLU A 30 -5.61 16.74 29.81
C GLU A 30 -7.05 16.92 30.32
N SER A 31 -7.60 15.86 30.87
CA SER A 31 -8.91 15.90 31.52
C SER A 31 -8.89 15.07 32.79
N LYS A 32 -9.28 15.68 33.92
CA LYS A 32 -9.29 15.04 35.24
C LYS A 32 -7.95 14.42 35.64
N GLY A 33 -6.85 15.09 35.30
CA GLY A 33 -5.48 14.58 35.58
C GLY A 33 -5.01 13.43 34.70
N GLN A 34 -5.77 13.08 33.66
CA GLN A 34 -5.42 12.05 32.69
C GLN A 34 -5.08 12.65 31.33
N LEU A 35 -4.01 12.16 30.72
CA LEU A 35 -3.64 12.54 29.36
C LEU A 35 -4.33 11.60 28.35
N MET A 36 -4.97 12.21 27.38
CA MET A 36 -5.71 11.50 26.32
C MET A 36 -5.30 12.03 24.95
N ILE A 37 -5.04 11.11 24.03
CA ILE A 37 -4.77 11.43 22.63
C ILE A 37 -6.12 11.57 21.92
N ALA A 38 -6.39 12.73 21.31
CA ALA A 38 -7.61 12.94 20.52
C ALA A 38 -7.61 12.07 19.25
N GLU A 39 -8.75 11.48 18.90
CA GLU A 39 -8.95 10.78 17.63
C GLU A 39 -9.16 11.74 16.47
N GLY A 40 -9.86 12.84 16.75
CA GLY A 40 -10.05 13.94 15.82
C GLY A 40 -10.39 15.23 16.56
N PHE A 41 -10.21 16.32 15.86
CA PHE A 41 -10.47 17.67 16.34
C PHE A 41 -10.59 18.64 15.16
N VAL A 42 -11.21 19.79 15.40
CA VAL A 42 -11.22 20.93 14.48
C VAL A 42 -10.28 21.99 15.03
N LYS A 43 -9.31 22.42 14.21
CA LYS A 43 -8.33 23.44 14.59
C LYS A 43 -8.65 24.77 13.90
N GLU A 44 -8.79 25.83 14.69
CA GLU A 44 -8.98 27.20 14.23
C GLU A 44 -7.71 28.02 14.53
N GLU A 45 -7.00 28.39 13.48
CA GLU A 45 -5.77 29.18 13.57
C GLU A 45 -6.07 30.66 13.43
N TYR A 46 -5.51 31.46 14.30
CA TYR A 46 -5.64 32.92 14.27
C TYR A 46 -4.26 33.57 14.24
N ALA A 47 -4.13 34.67 13.50
CA ALA A 47 -2.85 35.40 13.39
C ALA A 47 -2.44 36.08 14.69
N LEU A 48 -3.41 36.64 15.45
CA LEU A 48 -3.15 37.46 16.65
C LEU A 48 -3.76 36.88 17.93
N LYS A 49 -4.39 35.72 17.87
CA LYS A 49 -4.98 35.02 19.02
C LYS A 49 -4.44 33.60 19.07
N GLU A 50 -4.57 32.98 20.25
CA GLU A 50 -4.27 31.57 20.39
C GLU A 50 -5.12 30.70 19.46
N THR A 51 -4.48 29.70 18.86
CA THR A 51 -5.18 28.62 18.16
C THR A 51 -6.11 27.89 19.14
N VAL A 52 -7.29 27.55 18.67
CA VAL A 52 -8.33 26.88 19.45
C VAL A 52 -8.66 25.53 18.81
N PHE A 53 -8.89 24.54 19.64
CA PHE A 53 -9.28 23.20 19.22
C PHE A 53 -10.70 22.92 19.70
N SER A 54 -11.60 22.65 18.77
CA SER A 54 -13.01 22.32 19.01
C SER A 54 -13.36 20.93 18.49
N HIS A 55 -14.53 20.42 18.85
CA HIS A 55 -15.02 19.09 18.44
C HIS A 55 -14.00 17.97 18.70
N VAL A 56 -13.28 18.08 19.82
CA VAL A 56 -12.30 17.06 20.20
C VAL A 56 -13.05 15.80 20.64
N TYR A 57 -12.72 14.67 20.03
CA TYR A 57 -13.35 13.39 20.37
C TYR A 57 -12.35 12.27 20.54
N ARG A 58 -12.72 11.29 21.39
CA ARG A 58 -11.98 10.04 21.62
C ARG A 58 -12.93 8.90 21.98
N LYS A 59 -12.85 7.77 21.27
CA LYS A 59 -13.64 6.54 21.55
C LYS A 59 -15.12 6.79 21.80
N GLY A 60 -15.74 7.58 20.93
CA GLY A 60 -17.17 7.93 21.04
C GLY A 60 -17.52 9.01 22.06
N MET A 61 -16.54 9.53 22.82
CA MET A 61 -16.73 10.66 23.72
C MET A 61 -16.31 11.95 23.04
N THR A 62 -17.21 12.91 22.91
CA THR A 62 -16.95 14.26 22.43
C THR A 62 -16.85 15.22 23.59
N PHE A 63 -15.88 16.12 23.55
CA PHE A 63 -15.71 17.18 24.53
C PHE A 63 -16.47 18.43 24.06
N ASP A 64 -17.45 18.89 24.85
CA ASP A 64 -18.25 20.07 24.51
C ASP A 64 -17.47 21.38 24.67
N ARG A 65 -16.34 21.35 25.37
CA ARG A 65 -15.49 22.52 25.55
C ARG A 65 -14.49 22.67 24.43
N THR A 66 -14.12 23.91 24.16
CA THR A 66 -12.98 24.26 23.33
C THR A 66 -11.69 24.29 24.15
N PHE A 67 -10.58 23.85 23.56
CA PHE A 67 -9.27 23.86 24.19
C PHE A 67 -8.39 24.91 23.51
N ARG A 68 -7.66 25.69 24.30
CA ARG A 68 -6.67 26.64 23.77
C ARG A 68 -5.32 25.94 23.54
N MET A 69 -4.50 26.51 22.67
CA MET A 69 -3.16 26.00 22.43
C MET A 69 -2.32 25.89 23.72
N SER A 70 -2.52 26.80 24.69
CA SER A 70 -1.84 26.78 25.99
C SER A 70 -2.26 25.60 26.90
N GLU A 71 -3.44 25.03 26.70
CA GLU A 71 -4.03 23.99 27.55
C GLU A 71 -3.74 22.56 27.06
N VAL A 72 -3.16 22.42 25.88
CA VAL A 72 -2.96 21.13 25.21
C VAL A 72 -1.52 20.90 24.82
N LEU A 73 -1.12 19.65 24.59
CA LEU A 73 0.12 19.32 23.88
C LEU A 73 -0.23 19.05 22.41
N TYR A 74 0.25 19.89 21.54
CA TYR A 74 0.01 19.78 20.11
C TYR A 74 1.31 19.52 19.37
N PHE A 75 1.41 18.33 18.78
CA PHE A 75 2.56 17.89 18.02
C PHE A 75 2.25 17.94 16.53
N ARG A 76 3.21 18.38 15.73
CA ARG A 76 3.09 18.46 14.28
C ARG A 76 4.44 18.18 13.63
N LEU A 77 4.42 17.26 12.64
CA LEU A 77 5.58 17.05 11.78
C LEU A 77 5.75 18.24 10.83
N SER A 78 6.99 18.60 10.55
CA SER A 78 7.33 19.73 9.66
C SER A 78 6.92 19.48 8.19
N ASN A 79 6.86 18.24 7.77
CA ASN A 79 6.50 17.84 6.40
C ASN A 79 4.98 17.73 6.21
N LYS A 80 4.34 18.82 5.83
CA LYS A 80 2.87 18.88 5.68
C LYS A 80 2.25 17.90 4.67
N ASN A 81 3.02 17.43 3.70
CA ASN A 81 2.47 16.70 2.53
C ASN A 81 3.04 15.30 2.33
N ILE A 82 3.80 14.74 3.29
CA ILE A 82 4.44 13.43 3.12
C ILE A 82 3.41 12.33 2.85
N ARG A 83 2.28 12.37 3.54
CA ARG A 83 1.16 11.42 3.34
C ARG A 83 0.55 11.54 1.95
N SER A 84 0.29 12.76 1.48
CA SER A 84 -0.26 13.01 0.15
C SER A 84 0.71 12.57 -0.95
N LEU A 85 2.00 12.86 -0.77
CA LEU A 85 3.04 12.39 -1.69
C LEU A 85 3.12 10.86 -1.73
N LEU A 86 3.15 10.21 -0.57
CA LEU A 86 3.17 8.75 -0.48
C LEU A 86 1.90 8.12 -1.04
N SER A 87 0.73 8.69 -0.77
CA SER A 87 -0.53 8.20 -1.31
C SER A 87 -0.57 8.27 -2.84
N ASN A 88 -0.09 9.37 -3.42
CA ASN A 88 -0.03 9.52 -4.87
C ASN A 88 1.00 8.58 -5.51
N LEU A 89 2.15 8.38 -4.86
CA LEU A 89 3.15 7.42 -5.32
C LEU A 89 2.64 5.98 -5.24
N CYS A 90 2.01 5.60 -4.11
CA CYS A 90 1.42 4.27 -3.95
C CYS A 90 0.32 3.99 -4.98
N ALA A 91 -0.52 4.99 -5.30
CA ALA A 91 -1.53 4.83 -6.35
C ALA A 91 -0.90 4.55 -7.73
N GLY A 92 0.21 5.22 -8.05
CA GLY A 92 0.96 4.95 -9.28
C GLY A 92 1.60 3.56 -9.30
N TYR A 93 2.11 3.11 -8.16
CA TYR A 93 2.67 1.76 -8.03
C TYR A 93 1.59 0.67 -8.08
N ASP A 94 0.40 0.91 -7.53
CA ASP A 94 -0.74 -0.03 -7.64
C ASP A 94 -1.11 -0.27 -9.11
N GLU A 95 -1.12 0.78 -9.94
CA GLU A 95 -1.37 0.65 -11.39
C GLU A 95 -0.28 -0.18 -12.08
N LEU A 96 1.00 0.12 -11.80
CA LEU A 96 2.13 -0.63 -12.33
C LEU A 96 2.13 -2.10 -11.89
N LEU A 97 1.79 -2.39 -10.64
CA LEU A 97 1.68 -3.75 -10.13
C LEU A 97 0.56 -4.52 -10.83
N ASN A 98 -0.60 -3.90 -11.02
CA ASN A 98 -1.71 -4.50 -11.74
C ASN A 98 -1.32 -4.82 -13.20
N GLU A 99 -0.64 -3.88 -13.89
CA GLU A 99 -0.13 -4.14 -15.24
C GLU A 99 0.91 -5.27 -15.28
N ALA A 100 1.80 -5.34 -14.28
CA ALA A 100 2.82 -6.39 -14.21
C ALA A 100 2.17 -7.77 -13.95
N VAL A 101 1.17 -7.84 -13.05
CA VAL A 101 0.40 -9.05 -12.80
C VAL A 101 -0.38 -9.48 -14.04
N ASP A 102 -1.04 -8.55 -14.73
CA ASP A 102 -1.74 -8.82 -15.99
C ASP A 102 -0.80 -9.35 -17.07
N LYS A 103 0.40 -8.79 -17.18
CA LYS A 103 1.43 -9.29 -18.10
C LYS A 103 1.87 -10.71 -17.73
N TYR A 104 2.07 -10.97 -16.44
CA TYR A 104 2.44 -12.30 -15.94
C TYR A 104 1.33 -13.33 -16.24
N GLU A 105 0.07 -13.00 -15.99
CA GLU A 105 -1.06 -13.87 -16.29
C GLU A 105 -1.18 -14.14 -17.80
N LYS A 106 -1.02 -13.10 -18.63
CA LYS A 106 -1.03 -13.22 -20.09
C LYS A 106 0.15 -13.99 -20.63
N ALA A 107 1.32 -13.88 -19.98
CA ALA A 107 2.52 -14.64 -20.36
C ALA A 107 2.40 -16.12 -19.98
N GLY A 108 1.74 -16.43 -18.88
CA GLY A 108 1.41 -17.79 -18.44
C GLY A 108 0.31 -18.48 -19.27
N GLY A 109 -0.42 -17.70 -20.07
CA GLY A 109 -1.50 -18.21 -20.93
C GLY A 109 -0.97 -19.06 -22.10
N GLU A 110 -1.57 -20.21 -22.33
CA GLU A 110 -1.25 -21.04 -23.50
C GLU A 110 -1.75 -20.37 -24.78
N LYS A 111 -0.85 -20.07 -25.71
CA LYS A 111 -1.18 -19.51 -27.02
C LYS A 111 -0.96 -20.57 -28.10
N GLY A 112 -1.84 -20.60 -29.06
CA GLY A 112 -1.73 -21.50 -30.19
C GLY A 112 -2.31 -20.90 -31.46
N THR A 113 -1.95 -21.45 -32.58
CA THR A 113 -2.49 -21.07 -33.87
C THR A 113 -3.43 -22.17 -34.36
N LEU A 114 -4.67 -21.78 -34.63
CA LEU A 114 -5.65 -22.66 -35.29
C LEU A 114 -5.57 -22.40 -36.80
N LYS A 115 -5.03 -23.36 -37.53
CA LYS A 115 -5.03 -23.32 -39.00
C LYS A 115 -6.31 -24.00 -39.51
N ILE A 116 -7.04 -23.33 -40.37
CA ILE A 116 -8.26 -23.84 -41.01
C ILE A 116 -7.98 -23.92 -42.49
N ASP A 117 -8.12 -25.12 -43.07
CA ASP A 117 -7.94 -25.30 -44.50
C ASP A 117 -9.12 -24.69 -45.28
N ALA A 118 -8.83 -24.04 -46.42
CA ALA A 118 -9.82 -23.36 -47.22
C ALA A 118 -11.00 -24.30 -47.67
N ILE A 119 -10.72 -25.61 -47.77
CA ILE A 119 -11.72 -26.61 -48.08
C ILE A 119 -12.69 -26.82 -46.92
N ALA A 120 -12.28 -26.57 -45.68
CA ALA A 120 -13.13 -26.77 -44.50
C ALA A 120 -14.26 -25.75 -44.41
N SER A 121 -14.07 -24.52 -44.91
CA SER A 121 -15.09 -23.47 -44.93
C SER A 121 -16.30 -23.78 -45.86
N GLY A 122 -16.13 -24.67 -46.82
CA GLY A 122 -17.22 -25.12 -47.73
C GLY A 122 -17.79 -26.49 -47.40
N LYS A 123 -17.24 -27.20 -46.39
CA LYS A 123 -17.72 -28.55 -45.98
C LYS A 123 -18.94 -28.45 -45.06
N LYS A 124 -19.88 -29.36 -45.24
CA LYS A 124 -20.94 -29.62 -44.26
C LYS A 124 -20.45 -30.66 -43.23
N TYR A 125 -20.57 -30.35 -41.97
CA TYR A 125 -20.22 -31.22 -40.84
C TYR A 125 -21.48 -31.88 -40.28
N GLY A 126 -22.03 -32.87 -41.03
CA GLY A 126 -23.35 -33.44 -40.78
C GLY A 126 -24.44 -32.44 -41.16
N GLU A 127 -25.33 -32.11 -40.22
CA GLU A 127 -26.39 -31.11 -40.39
C GLU A 127 -25.94 -29.68 -40.02
N ARG A 128 -24.70 -29.53 -39.51
CA ARG A 128 -24.19 -28.23 -39.03
C ARG A 128 -23.44 -27.48 -40.11
N THR A 129 -23.53 -26.15 -40.05
CA THR A 129 -22.77 -25.24 -40.88
C THR A 129 -21.34 -25.07 -40.34
N PHE A 130 -20.43 -24.53 -41.16
CA PHE A 130 -19.06 -24.20 -40.72
C PHE A 130 -19.07 -23.22 -39.56
N GLU A 131 -19.91 -22.19 -39.64
CA GLU A 131 -20.05 -21.18 -38.59
C GLU A 131 -20.44 -21.76 -37.24
N GLU A 132 -21.44 -22.64 -37.23
CA GLU A 132 -21.91 -23.34 -35.99
C GLU A 132 -20.81 -24.21 -35.37
N VAL A 133 -20.06 -24.90 -36.21
CA VAL A 133 -18.92 -25.72 -35.74
C VAL A 133 -17.79 -24.89 -35.23
N PHE A 134 -17.50 -23.78 -35.89
CA PHE A 134 -16.44 -22.85 -35.49
C PHE A 134 -16.80 -22.14 -34.15
N GLU A 135 -18.03 -21.66 -34.01
CA GLU A 135 -18.53 -21.10 -32.76
C GLU A 135 -18.46 -22.07 -31.59
N ASP A 136 -18.92 -23.34 -31.80
CA ASP A 136 -18.86 -24.40 -30.79
C ASP A 136 -17.36 -24.68 -30.41
N LEU A 137 -16.49 -24.73 -31.39
CA LEU A 137 -15.08 -24.96 -31.16
C LEU A 137 -14.47 -23.85 -30.32
N MET A 138 -14.70 -22.60 -30.67
CA MET A 138 -14.10 -21.43 -29.99
C MET A 138 -14.71 -21.19 -28.60
N ASN A 139 -16.03 -21.17 -28.48
CA ASN A 139 -16.71 -20.77 -27.26
C ASN A 139 -16.81 -21.88 -26.20
N ASN A 140 -16.85 -23.13 -26.63
CA ASN A 140 -17.04 -24.27 -25.73
C ASN A 140 -15.76 -25.11 -25.59
N ARG A 141 -15.26 -25.68 -26.70
CA ARG A 141 -14.21 -26.72 -26.66
C ARG A 141 -12.84 -26.13 -26.29
N PHE A 142 -12.43 -25.03 -26.90
CA PHE A 142 -11.20 -24.37 -26.53
C PHE A 142 -11.23 -23.82 -25.11
N LYS A 143 -12.35 -23.24 -24.69
CA LYS A 143 -12.50 -22.72 -23.33
C LYS A 143 -12.37 -23.84 -22.29
N ILE A 144 -12.98 -24.99 -22.51
CA ILE A 144 -12.85 -26.15 -21.61
C ILE A 144 -11.41 -26.68 -21.65
N PHE A 145 -10.83 -26.80 -22.84
CA PHE A 145 -9.46 -27.29 -23.01
C PHE A 145 -8.42 -26.45 -22.26
N PHE A 146 -8.48 -25.15 -22.39
CA PHE A 146 -7.52 -24.25 -21.73
C PHE A 146 -7.76 -24.09 -20.21
N ASN A 147 -8.98 -24.31 -19.74
CA ASN A 147 -9.30 -24.25 -18.31
C ASN A 147 -9.03 -25.58 -17.57
N SER A 148 -8.79 -26.66 -18.27
CA SER A 148 -8.57 -27.98 -17.68
C SER A 148 -7.10 -28.32 -17.56
N ARG A 149 -6.69 -28.90 -16.43
CA ARG A 149 -5.30 -29.35 -16.21
C ARG A 149 -4.88 -30.47 -17.17
N SER A 150 -5.84 -31.32 -17.62
CA SER A 150 -5.64 -32.38 -18.60
C SER A 150 -6.89 -32.48 -19.43
N ALA A 151 -6.78 -32.28 -20.72
CA ALA A 151 -7.87 -32.35 -21.64
C ALA A 151 -7.37 -32.80 -23.03
N VAL A 152 -8.28 -33.46 -23.78
CA VAL A 152 -8.07 -33.74 -25.19
C VAL A 152 -8.97 -32.81 -25.99
N LEU A 153 -8.40 -32.12 -26.96
CA LEU A 153 -9.11 -31.23 -27.87
C LEU A 153 -9.53 -32.04 -29.13
N PRO A 154 -10.78 -32.43 -29.26
CA PRO A 154 -11.24 -33.06 -30.48
C PRO A 154 -11.39 -32.03 -31.59
N LEU A 155 -10.67 -32.18 -32.66
CA LEU A 155 -10.74 -31.31 -33.84
C LEU A 155 -11.49 -32.01 -34.96
N PHE A 156 -12.15 -31.23 -35.79
CA PHE A 156 -12.77 -31.73 -37.02
C PHE A 156 -11.75 -31.73 -38.15
N ASP A 157 -12.03 -32.52 -39.19
CA ASP A 157 -11.21 -32.58 -40.40
C ASP A 157 -11.08 -31.20 -41.06
N GLY A 158 -9.82 -30.79 -41.32
CA GLY A 158 -9.48 -29.47 -41.84
C GLY A 158 -9.19 -28.41 -40.77
N PHE A 159 -9.23 -28.76 -39.47
CA PHE A 159 -8.82 -27.89 -38.37
C PHE A 159 -7.51 -28.43 -37.75
N ASN A 160 -6.46 -27.66 -37.81
CA ASN A 160 -5.17 -28.02 -37.23
C ASN A 160 -4.78 -26.97 -36.16
N TYR A 161 -4.71 -27.44 -34.90
CA TYR A 161 -4.19 -26.61 -33.80
C TYR A 161 -2.72 -26.90 -33.57
N THR A 162 -1.93 -25.86 -33.60
CA THR A 162 -0.51 -25.92 -33.26
C THR A 162 -0.27 -25.05 -32.03
N LYS A 163 0.16 -25.67 -30.95
CA LYS A 163 0.61 -24.96 -29.77
C LYS A 163 1.85 -24.15 -30.12
N GLN A 164 1.82 -22.85 -29.90
CA GLN A 164 3.02 -22.03 -30.00
C GLN A 164 3.98 -22.50 -28.91
N ALA A 165 5.15 -23.00 -29.30
CA ALA A 165 6.18 -23.34 -28.35
C ALA A 165 6.53 -22.10 -27.56
N ALA A 166 6.24 -22.14 -26.27
CA ALA A 166 6.54 -21.02 -25.41
C ALA A 166 8.07 -20.84 -25.34
N GLU A 167 8.55 -19.69 -25.73
CA GLU A 167 9.82 -19.17 -25.25
C GLU A 167 9.73 -18.83 -23.74
N GLN A 168 8.95 -19.61 -23.03
CA GLN A 168 8.33 -19.28 -21.76
C GLN A 168 9.25 -19.41 -20.55
N SER A 169 10.31 -20.14 -20.61
CA SER A 169 11.15 -20.35 -19.41
C SER A 169 12.03 -19.15 -19.03
N LYS A 170 12.28 -18.26 -19.98
CA LYS A 170 13.08 -17.04 -19.70
C LYS A 170 12.21 -15.80 -19.39
N LYS A 171 10.97 -15.73 -19.94
CA LYS A 171 10.09 -14.56 -19.75
C LYS A 171 9.41 -14.53 -18.37
N SER A 172 9.00 -15.67 -17.83
CA SER A 172 8.36 -15.72 -16.50
C SER A 172 9.30 -15.25 -15.37
N THR A 173 10.60 -15.48 -15.50
CA THR A 173 11.60 -15.04 -14.52
C THR A 173 11.81 -13.51 -14.56
N SER A 174 11.74 -12.91 -15.75
CA SER A 174 11.86 -11.44 -15.91
C SER A 174 10.63 -10.71 -15.32
N GLU A 175 9.44 -11.22 -15.59
CA GLU A 175 8.19 -10.60 -15.14
C GLU A 175 8.00 -10.69 -13.62
N VAL A 176 8.40 -11.80 -13.00
CA VAL A 176 8.42 -11.93 -11.53
C VAL A 176 9.46 -10.98 -10.93
N LYS A 177 10.59 -10.79 -11.60
CA LYS A 177 11.61 -9.85 -11.17
C LYS A 177 11.11 -8.41 -11.23
N ASP A 178 10.40 -8.02 -12.29
CA ASP A 178 9.80 -6.69 -12.41
C ASP A 178 8.84 -6.38 -11.25
N ILE A 179 8.00 -7.36 -10.86
CA ILE A 179 7.11 -7.22 -9.69
C ILE A 179 7.91 -7.05 -8.40
N THR A 180 8.97 -7.84 -8.21
CA THR A 180 9.81 -7.74 -7.02
C THR A 180 10.54 -6.41 -6.96
N ASP A 181 11.06 -5.91 -8.08
CA ASP A 181 11.75 -4.64 -8.18
C ASP A 181 10.79 -3.46 -7.86
N ILE A 182 9.52 -3.52 -8.29
CA ILE A 182 8.49 -2.52 -7.94
C ILE A 182 8.20 -2.54 -6.43
N LEU A 183 8.04 -3.71 -5.83
CA LEU A 183 7.81 -3.84 -4.38
C LEU A 183 9.00 -3.30 -3.57
N ASP A 184 10.22 -3.58 -4.01
CA ASP A 184 11.43 -3.05 -3.40
C ASP A 184 11.51 -1.53 -3.49
N GLU A 185 11.16 -0.94 -4.63
CA GLU A 185 11.13 0.52 -4.83
C GLU A 185 10.09 1.20 -3.93
N ILE A 186 8.91 0.57 -3.72
CA ILE A 186 7.90 1.06 -2.76
C ILE A 186 8.49 1.11 -1.35
N VAL A 187 9.12 0.02 -0.90
CA VAL A 187 9.74 -0.05 0.42
C VAL A 187 10.82 1.00 0.59
N GLU A 188 11.69 1.18 -0.43
CA GLU A 188 12.74 2.20 -0.40
C GLU A 188 12.18 3.62 -0.36
N THR A 189 11.15 3.90 -1.14
CA THR A 189 10.50 5.21 -1.20
C THR A 189 9.86 5.57 0.15
N VAL A 190 9.15 4.62 0.76
CA VAL A 190 8.56 4.81 2.10
C VAL A 190 9.65 5.00 3.15
N ALA A 191 10.71 4.18 3.12
CA ALA A 191 11.83 4.31 4.04
C ALA A 191 12.49 5.68 3.98
N ARG A 192 12.80 6.16 2.76
CA ARG A 192 13.40 7.49 2.54
C ARG A 192 12.49 8.62 3.03
N ALA A 193 11.17 8.49 2.82
CA ALA A 193 10.19 9.48 3.26
C ALA A 193 10.18 9.69 4.78
N PHE A 194 10.43 8.63 5.55
CA PHE A 194 10.50 8.67 7.01
C PHE A 194 11.93 8.69 7.56
N SER A 195 12.94 8.87 6.71
CA SER A 195 14.37 8.84 7.10
C SER A 195 14.78 7.53 7.79
N ILE A 196 14.13 6.43 7.42
CA ILE A 196 14.46 5.09 7.90
C ILE A 196 15.51 4.48 6.98
N PRO A 197 16.65 3.97 7.49
CA PRO A 197 17.61 3.26 6.66
C PRO A 197 16.98 2.03 6.01
N VAL A 198 17.05 1.95 4.67
CA VAL A 198 16.45 0.88 3.88
C VAL A 198 16.95 -0.51 4.31
N SER A 199 18.22 -0.61 4.67
CA SER A 199 18.86 -1.83 5.17
C SER A 199 18.20 -2.41 6.42
N LEU A 200 17.63 -1.57 7.31
CA LEU A 200 16.84 -2.04 8.46
C LEU A 200 15.54 -2.73 8.04
N LEU A 201 14.91 -2.25 6.99
CA LEU A 201 13.65 -2.82 6.50
C LEU A 201 13.89 -4.10 5.67
N LYS A 202 14.98 -4.13 4.90
CA LYS A 202 15.36 -5.30 4.08
C LYS A 202 16.06 -6.40 4.89
N GLY A 203 16.41 -6.14 6.16
CA GLY A 203 17.09 -7.12 7.01
C GLY A 203 18.55 -7.36 6.64
N ASP A 204 19.17 -6.44 5.89
CA ASP A 204 20.60 -6.52 5.60
C ASP A 204 21.41 -6.04 6.80
N VAL A 205 22.17 -6.97 7.39
CA VAL A 205 22.84 -6.82 8.69
C VAL A 205 24.34 -6.58 8.54
N SER A 206 24.83 -6.08 7.43
CA SER A 206 26.27 -5.95 7.20
C SER A 206 26.97 -4.89 8.07
N ASP A 207 26.24 -3.94 8.68
CA ASP A 207 26.82 -2.89 9.55
C ASP A 207 25.78 -2.34 10.55
N VAL A 208 25.28 -3.22 11.41
CA VAL A 208 24.14 -2.95 12.33
C VAL A 208 24.38 -1.70 13.19
N GLU A 209 25.59 -1.52 13.72
CA GLU A 209 25.89 -0.39 14.62
C GLU A 209 25.75 0.95 13.89
N LYS A 210 26.30 1.08 12.71
CA LYS A 210 26.24 2.30 11.91
C LYS A 210 24.81 2.59 11.44
N ILE A 211 24.11 1.55 10.99
CA ILE A 211 22.71 1.65 10.55
C ILE A 211 21.82 2.08 11.71
N THR A 212 21.99 1.48 12.89
CA THR A 212 21.25 1.84 14.11
C THR A 212 21.55 3.28 14.53
N ARG A 213 22.80 3.69 14.50
CA ARG A 213 23.19 5.08 14.80
C ARG A 213 22.54 6.08 13.84
N ASN A 214 22.53 5.78 12.53
CA ASN A 214 21.86 6.62 11.54
C ASN A 214 20.36 6.69 11.80
N PHE A 215 19.71 5.56 12.09
CA PHE A 215 18.29 5.53 12.43
C PHE A 215 17.97 6.37 13.66
N LEU A 216 18.75 6.25 14.73
CA LEU A 216 18.58 7.07 15.92
C LEU A 216 18.75 8.56 15.60
N THR A 217 19.84 8.94 14.94
CA THR A 217 20.17 10.34 14.68
C THR A 217 19.22 11.03 13.72
N PHE A 218 18.80 10.36 12.64
CA PHE A 218 18.01 11.00 11.57
C PHE A 218 16.51 10.76 11.67
N CYS A 219 16.06 9.73 12.39
CA CYS A 219 14.64 9.41 12.53
C CYS A 219 14.13 9.63 13.96
N ILE A 220 14.79 9.06 14.96
CA ILE A 220 14.29 9.04 16.34
C ILE A 220 14.59 10.34 17.07
N ASP A 221 15.83 10.83 17.04
CA ASP A 221 16.22 12.05 17.78
C ASP A 221 15.37 13.26 17.39
N PRO A 222 15.07 13.55 16.11
CA PRO A 222 14.19 14.67 15.73
C PRO A 222 12.77 14.56 16.30
N LEU A 223 12.23 13.34 16.39
CA LEU A 223 10.91 13.08 16.98
C LEU A 223 10.95 13.31 18.51
N CYS A 224 11.96 12.79 19.16
CA CYS A 224 12.17 13.01 20.60
C CYS A 224 12.36 14.49 20.93
N GLU A 225 13.17 15.22 20.15
CA GLU A 225 13.35 16.65 20.33
C GLU A 225 12.06 17.45 20.17
N MET A 226 11.25 17.12 19.17
CA MET A 226 9.96 17.78 18.95
C MET A 226 9.03 17.58 20.14
N ILE A 227 8.91 16.33 20.62
CA ILE A 227 8.09 15.99 21.78
C ILE A 227 8.61 16.71 23.02
N GLN A 228 9.93 16.69 23.26
CA GLN A 228 10.56 17.37 24.39
C GLN A 228 10.34 18.88 24.35
N LYS A 229 10.51 19.52 23.19
CA LYS A 229 10.32 20.97 23.02
C LYS A 229 8.88 21.39 23.35
N GLU A 230 7.89 20.64 22.89
CA GLU A 230 6.48 20.96 23.19
C GLU A 230 6.14 20.73 24.67
N ILE A 231 6.61 19.65 25.29
CA ILE A 231 6.43 19.41 26.73
C ILE A 231 7.12 20.51 27.54
N ASN A 232 8.35 20.86 27.22
CA ASN A 232 9.09 21.91 27.94
C ASN A 232 8.42 23.26 27.83
N ARG A 233 7.94 23.62 26.63
CA ARG A 233 7.20 24.87 26.40
C ARG A 233 5.94 24.96 27.28
N LYS A 234 5.23 23.85 27.44
CA LYS A 234 3.92 23.84 28.14
C LYS A 234 4.04 23.64 29.64
N ARG A 235 4.99 22.82 30.08
CA ARG A 235 5.13 22.47 31.51
C ARG A 235 6.13 23.35 32.24
N TYR A 236 7.14 23.87 31.55
CA TYR A 236 8.23 24.62 32.18
C TYR A 236 8.42 26.04 31.63
N GLY A 237 7.63 26.45 30.65
CA GLY A 237 7.71 27.81 30.07
C GLY A 237 9.01 28.11 29.34
N ARG A 238 9.70 27.09 28.81
CA ARG A 238 10.99 27.21 28.14
C ARG A 238 10.92 26.83 26.67
#